data_94989b34570132bb6a50ef4c8d8243e2
#
_entry.id   94989b34570132bb6a50ef4c8d8243e2
#
_cell.length_a   1.000
_cell.length_b   1.000
_cell.length_c   1.000
_cell.angle_alpha   90.00
_cell.angle_beta   90.00
_cell.angle_gamma   90.00
#
_symmetry.space_group_name_H-M   'P 1'
#
loop_
_entity.id
_entity.type
_entity.pdbx_description
1 polymer ?
#
loop_
_entity_poly.entity_id
_entity_poly.type
_entity_poly.pdbx_seq_one_letter_code
_entity_poly.pdbx_strand_id
1 'polypeptide(L)'
;MQISIILRLMSPPDRGRGGSDFRRILVNLKRSGALLGVVAVGAMTLAACGSDNNSSSTGVDASASNATCEGKSNLSAAGSSAQKNAMDQFVATYISVCQEKGKTVNVAYNPSGSGDGRTQFIAGQIDFAGSDSAIKDEQADKAKERCVGGEAWNLPLVFGPIAVAYNLDGVDKLVLNAEVLAKIFNGGITKWNDPAIAALNSGASLPDEKITTVIRSDSSGTTDNFQKYLDAASNGAWTSGAGSDFTGGVGEGAKGSAGVAQAVATAPGSITYVEKSFADQNKLSVAEINTGSEAVALTNDTAAKSIAGAKFKSDATGDLTLDLASIFKTNEAGAYPLVLATYSIVCSKGYDADTSAAVKSFLTSAANEGQANLAEQGYVPLPSNVQDRLNASITAIS
;
A
#
# COMPACT_ATOMS: atom_id res chain seq x y z
N MET A 1 17.46 -24.19 56.17
CA MET A 1 18.56 -23.32 55.75
C MET A 1 17.93 -22.12 55.11
N GLN A 2 17.73 -21.02 55.90
CA GLN A 2 17.09 -19.77 55.50
C GLN A 2 18.14 -18.85 54.86
N ILE A 3 17.83 -18.27 53.70
CA ILE A 3 18.63 -17.19 53.15
C ILE A 3 17.70 -15.97 53.02
N SER A 4 17.99 -14.99 53.88
CA SER A 4 17.34 -13.67 53.89
C SER A 4 17.88 -12.82 52.76
N ILE A 5 16.96 -12.20 51.97
CA ILE A 5 17.29 -11.18 50.99
C ILE A 5 17.06 -9.81 51.63
N ILE A 6 18.13 -9.02 51.71
CA ILE A 6 18.14 -7.64 52.24
C ILE A 6 17.74 -6.71 51.12
N LEU A 7 16.59 -6.04 51.29
CA LEU A 7 16.18 -4.88 50.46
C LEU A 7 16.95 -3.64 50.94
N ARG A 8 17.74 -3.01 50.04
CA ARG A 8 18.30 -1.67 50.24
C ARG A 8 17.40 -0.67 49.58
N LEU A 9 16.71 0.12 50.41
CA LEU A 9 16.04 1.34 50.04
C LEU A 9 17.12 2.46 49.84
N MET A 10 17.13 3.07 48.64
CA MET A 10 17.83 4.35 48.41
C MET A 10 16.83 5.47 48.30
N SER A 11 16.96 6.47 49.22
CA SER A 11 16.19 7.69 49.28
C SER A 11 16.62 8.70 48.23
N PRO A 12 15.73 9.64 47.79
CA PRO A 12 16.03 10.65 46.78
C PRO A 12 16.76 11.88 47.36
N PRO A 13 17.55 12.61 46.57
CA PRO A 13 18.13 13.86 46.98
C PRO A 13 17.20 15.08 46.80
N ASP A 14 17.46 16.05 47.61
CA ASP A 14 16.75 17.23 48.00
C ASP A 14 16.61 18.32 46.92
N ARG A 15 15.66 19.21 47.15
CA ARG A 15 15.22 20.34 46.34
C ARG A 15 16.20 21.52 46.36
N GLY A 16 16.58 22.02 45.19
CA GLY A 16 17.15 23.34 45.00
C GLY A 16 16.13 24.31 44.36
N ARG A 17 15.75 25.35 45.06
CA ARG A 17 14.94 26.49 44.59
C ARG A 17 15.75 27.34 43.61
N GLY A 18 15.14 27.71 42.46
CA GLY A 18 15.59 28.79 41.60
C GLY A 18 14.44 29.26 40.74
N GLY A 19 13.82 30.38 41.12
CA GLY A 19 12.79 31.02 40.31
C GLY A 19 13.39 31.92 39.23
N SER A 20 12.73 32.00 38.09
CA SER A 20 12.79 33.19 37.22
C SER A 20 11.60 33.18 36.21
N ASP A 21 10.80 34.19 36.37
CA ASP A 21 10.14 35.07 35.39
C ASP A 21 9.49 34.47 34.12
N PHE A 22 8.19 34.27 34.21
CA PHE A 22 7.28 34.30 33.08
C PHE A 22 6.96 35.75 32.67
N ARG A 23 7.60 36.28 31.61
CA ARG A 23 7.15 37.50 30.95
C ARG A 23 5.97 37.16 30.02
N ARG A 24 4.79 37.61 30.45
CA ARG A 24 3.59 37.69 29.62
C ARG A 24 3.75 38.85 28.64
N ILE A 25 3.74 38.54 27.34
CA ILE A 25 3.60 39.56 26.29
C ILE A 25 2.09 39.74 26.03
N LEU A 26 1.58 40.87 26.51
CA LEU A 26 0.24 41.40 26.20
C LEU A 26 0.34 42.18 24.89
N VAL A 27 -0.33 41.70 23.83
CA VAL A 27 -0.51 42.45 22.60
C VAL A 27 -1.76 43.33 22.76
N ASN A 28 -1.56 44.65 22.83
CA ASN A 28 -2.61 45.63 22.85
C ASN A 28 -3.23 45.82 21.45
N LEU A 29 -4.52 45.51 21.30
CA LEU A 29 -5.35 46.02 20.20
C LEU A 29 -5.76 47.45 20.49
N LYS A 30 -5.26 48.43 19.73
CA LYS A 30 -5.80 49.78 19.67
C LYS A 30 -6.93 49.84 18.63
N ARG A 31 -8.12 50.18 19.12
CA ARG A 31 -9.28 50.64 18.35
C ARG A 31 -9.08 52.09 17.91
N SER A 32 -9.41 52.37 16.64
CA SER A 32 -9.84 53.69 16.14
C SER A 32 -10.70 53.39 14.93
N GLY A 33 -11.96 53.65 14.77
CA GLY A 33 -12.72 54.86 15.09
C GLY A 33 -13.12 55.50 13.79
N ALA A 34 -14.31 55.13 13.28
CA ALA A 34 -15.34 55.87 12.56
C ALA A 34 -14.95 56.88 11.45
N LEU A 35 -15.61 56.81 10.29
CA LEU A 35 -16.42 57.90 9.75
C LEU A 35 -17.38 57.39 8.64
N LEU A 36 -18.59 57.89 8.73
CA LEU A 36 -19.76 57.68 7.90
C LEU A 36 -19.61 58.26 6.47
N GLY A 37 -20.22 57.58 5.49
CA GLY A 37 -20.51 58.12 4.18
C GLY A 37 -21.68 57.38 3.54
N VAL A 38 -22.85 57.97 3.62
CA VAL A 38 -24.11 57.58 2.96
C VAL A 38 -24.15 58.20 1.55
N VAL A 39 -24.39 57.43 0.52
CA VAL A 39 -25.12 57.86 -0.74
C VAL A 39 -25.71 56.66 -1.45
N ALA A 40 -26.94 56.58 -1.49
CA ALA A 40 -28.08 56.34 -2.37
C ALA A 40 -27.89 55.54 -3.71
N VAL A 41 -28.73 54.50 -3.80
CA VAL A 41 -29.70 54.12 -4.86
C VAL A 41 -29.22 54.01 -6.30
N GLY A 42 -29.32 52.76 -6.81
CA GLY A 42 -29.31 52.46 -8.25
C GLY A 42 -29.66 50.96 -8.45
N ALA A 43 -30.94 50.66 -8.54
CA ALA A 43 -31.41 49.35 -8.98
C ALA A 43 -31.11 49.18 -10.46
N MET A 44 -30.32 48.16 -10.82
CA MET A 44 -30.32 47.58 -12.17
C MET A 44 -30.21 46.06 -12.01
N THR A 45 -31.31 45.40 -12.31
CA THR A 45 -31.42 43.99 -12.56
C THR A 45 -30.66 43.63 -13.83
N LEU A 46 -29.57 42.86 -13.69
CA LEU A 46 -28.98 42.11 -14.78
C LEU A 46 -28.85 40.66 -14.30
N ALA A 47 -29.77 39.85 -14.79
CA ALA A 47 -29.63 38.40 -14.75
C ALA A 47 -28.41 38.04 -15.61
N ALA A 48 -27.30 37.70 -14.96
CA ALA A 48 -26.19 37.00 -15.58
C ALA A 48 -26.12 35.62 -14.92
N CYS A 49 -26.65 34.62 -15.60
CA CYS A 49 -26.26 33.24 -15.41
C CYS A 49 -24.78 33.12 -15.76
N GLY A 50 -23.93 33.24 -14.76
CA GLY A 50 -22.53 32.85 -14.80
C GLY A 50 -22.42 31.55 -14.08
N SER A 51 -22.47 30.46 -14.80
CA SER A 51 -22.13 29.13 -14.29
C SER A 51 -20.61 29.06 -14.14
N ASP A 52 -20.09 29.48 -13.00
CA ASP A 52 -18.72 29.16 -12.63
C ASP A 52 -18.69 27.74 -12.05
N ASN A 53 -18.84 26.77 -12.95
CA ASN A 53 -18.46 25.37 -12.66
C ASN A 53 -16.93 25.26 -12.74
N ASN A 54 -16.24 25.70 -11.69
CA ASN A 54 -14.87 25.30 -11.42
C ASN A 54 -14.81 24.48 -10.13
N SER A 55 -15.61 23.43 -10.08
CA SER A 55 -15.45 22.30 -9.18
C SER A 55 -14.98 21.15 -10.05
N SER A 56 -13.68 20.96 -10.14
CA SER A 56 -13.08 19.70 -10.56
C SER A 56 -13.32 18.67 -9.44
N SER A 57 -14.58 18.45 -9.08
CA SER A 57 -14.97 17.21 -8.42
C SER A 57 -15.04 16.18 -9.54
N THR A 58 -14.10 15.25 -9.57
CA THR A 58 -14.30 13.95 -10.21
C THR A 58 -15.46 13.28 -9.46
N GLY A 59 -16.69 13.75 -9.75
CA GLY A 59 -17.90 13.25 -9.15
C GLY A 59 -18.13 11.83 -9.65
N VAL A 60 -17.82 10.88 -8.78
CA VAL A 60 -18.36 9.52 -8.91
C VAL A 60 -19.87 9.70 -8.83
N ASP A 61 -20.60 9.23 -9.84
CA ASP A 61 -22.08 9.22 -9.79
C ASP A 61 -22.53 8.19 -8.73
N ALA A 62 -22.63 8.64 -7.49
CA ALA A 62 -22.98 7.79 -6.38
C ALA A 62 -24.43 7.28 -6.45
N SER A 63 -25.27 7.90 -7.30
CA SER A 63 -26.64 7.43 -7.52
C SER A 63 -26.67 6.10 -8.27
N ALA A 64 -25.61 5.79 -9.02
CA ALA A 64 -25.42 4.53 -9.74
C ALA A 64 -24.74 3.43 -8.91
N SER A 65 -24.26 3.74 -7.70
CA SER A 65 -23.54 2.79 -6.86
C SER A 65 -24.44 1.70 -6.30
N ASN A 66 -23.98 0.45 -6.40
CA ASN A 66 -24.62 -0.73 -5.80
C ASN A 66 -24.30 -0.92 -4.30
N ALA A 67 -23.42 -0.10 -3.71
CA ALA A 67 -23.14 -0.13 -2.28
C ALA A 67 -24.40 0.26 -1.48
N THR A 68 -24.86 -0.60 -0.57
CA THR A 68 -26.11 -0.40 0.18
C THR A 68 -25.95 0.61 1.31
N CYS A 69 -24.74 0.78 1.83
CA CYS A 69 -24.41 1.59 3.01
C CYS A 69 -25.17 1.18 4.28
N GLU A 70 -25.52 -0.10 4.36
CA GLU A 70 -26.19 -0.71 5.49
C GLU A 70 -25.21 -1.40 6.43
N GLY A 71 -25.71 -1.82 7.60
CA GLY A 71 -24.92 -2.45 8.63
C GLY A 71 -24.26 -1.45 9.59
N LYS A 72 -23.21 -1.88 10.26
CA LYS A 72 -22.52 -1.02 11.23
C LYS A 72 -21.80 0.14 10.53
N SER A 73 -21.85 1.31 11.17
CA SER A 73 -21.27 2.54 10.59
C SER A 73 -19.76 2.63 10.63
N ASN A 74 -19.09 1.80 11.45
CA ASN A 74 -17.63 1.82 11.59
C ASN A 74 -17.06 0.45 11.31
N LEU A 75 -16.20 0.35 10.29
CA LEU A 75 -15.40 -0.81 10.00
C LEU A 75 -13.96 -0.60 10.48
N SER A 76 -13.35 -1.66 11.00
CA SER A 76 -11.94 -1.71 11.39
C SER A 76 -11.18 -2.65 10.47
N ALA A 77 -10.02 -2.21 10.00
CA ALA A 77 -9.15 -2.99 9.15
C ALA A 77 -7.68 -2.67 9.39
N ALA A 78 -6.81 -3.61 9.10
CA ALA A 78 -5.37 -3.42 9.20
C ALA A 78 -4.64 -4.30 8.17
N GLY A 79 -3.38 -4.00 7.91
CA GLY A 79 -2.54 -4.89 7.11
C GLY A 79 -1.63 -4.20 6.12
N SER A 80 -1.65 -4.63 4.88
CA SER A 80 -0.70 -4.19 3.86
C SER A 80 -0.52 -2.68 3.80
N SER A 81 0.71 -2.22 3.94
CA SER A 81 1.06 -0.82 3.69
C SER A 81 1.14 -0.50 2.19
N ALA A 82 1.28 -1.50 1.33
CA ALA A 82 1.32 -1.36 -0.12
C ALA A 82 0.04 -0.74 -0.68
N GLN A 83 -1.12 -1.15 -0.16
CA GLN A 83 -2.42 -0.64 -0.62
C GLN A 83 -2.89 0.63 0.09
N LYS A 84 -2.09 1.22 0.99
CA LYS A 84 -2.57 2.34 1.80
C LYS A 84 -3.16 3.48 0.97
N ASN A 85 -2.47 3.90 -0.09
CA ASN A 85 -2.94 5.01 -0.92
C ASN A 85 -4.24 4.65 -1.68
N ALA A 86 -4.35 3.42 -2.18
CA ALA A 86 -5.59 2.91 -2.77
C ALA A 86 -6.70 2.79 -1.73
N MET A 87 -6.38 2.32 -0.52
CA MET A 87 -7.37 2.20 0.56
C MET A 87 -7.90 3.56 1.00
N ASP A 88 -7.05 4.59 1.08
CA ASP A 88 -7.48 5.96 1.37
C ASP A 88 -8.53 6.43 0.33
N GLN A 89 -8.30 6.13 -0.95
CA GLN A 89 -9.27 6.43 -2.01
C GLN A 89 -10.56 5.61 -1.86
N PHE A 90 -10.46 4.30 -1.61
CA PHE A 90 -11.64 3.44 -1.41
C PHE A 90 -12.49 3.94 -0.26
N VAL A 91 -11.86 4.33 0.86
CA VAL A 91 -12.55 4.88 2.03
C VAL A 91 -13.23 6.21 1.70
N ALA A 92 -12.52 7.13 1.04
CA ALA A 92 -13.07 8.42 0.64
C ALA A 92 -14.26 8.26 -0.32
N THR A 93 -14.14 7.37 -1.30
CA THR A 93 -15.23 7.05 -2.25
C THR A 93 -16.44 6.45 -1.51
N TYR A 94 -16.21 5.47 -0.63
CA TYR A 94 -17.29 4.83 0.13
C TYR A 94 -18.05 5.83 1.03
N ILE A 95 -17.31 6.72 1.71
CA ILE A 95 -17.89 7.79 2.53
C ILE A 95 -18.75 8.71 1.65
N SER A 96 -18.26 9.13 0.48
CA SER A 96 -19.00 9.98 -0.45
C SER A 96 -20.29 9.32 -0.94
N VAL A 97 -20.18 8.08 -1.42
CA VAL A 97 -21.34 7.27 -1.86
C VAL A 97 -22.39 7.14 -0.76
N CYS A 98 -21.98 6.90 0.48
CA CYS A 98 -22.91 6.71 1.58
C CYS A 98 -23.51 8.03 2.08
N GLN A 99 -22.76 9.13 2.03
CA GLN A 99 -23.30 10.46 2.36
C GLN A 99 -24.43 10.88 1.41
N GLU A 100 -24.33 10.59 0.12
CA GLU A 100 -25.39 10.86 -0.86
C GLU A 100 -26.64 10.00 -0.60
N LYS A 101 -26.47 8.83 0.02
CA LYS A 101 -27.58 7.97 0.50
C LYS A 101 -28.07 8.34 1.91
N GLY A 102 -27.61 9.45 2.47
CA GLY A 102 -27.99 9.93 3.81
C GLY A 102 -27.42 9.09 4.95
N LYS A 103 -26.35 8.34 4.72
CA LYS A 103 -25.69 7.48 5.73
C LYS A 103 -24.32 8.04 6.10
N THR A 104 -23.97 7.91 7.37
CA THR A 104 -22.63 8.23 7.88
C THR A 104 -21.87 6.94 8.15
N VAL A 105 -20.78 6.74 7.45
CA VAL A 105 -19.92 5.56 7.58
C VAL A 105 -18.46 5.96 7.77
N ASN A 106 -17.66 5.05 8.33
CA ASN A 106 -16.22 5.20 8.47
C ASN A 106 -15.53 3.83 8.33
N VAL A 107 -14.33 3.83 7.75
CA VAL A 107 -13.45 2.66 7.70
C VAL A 107 -12.09 3.07 8.23
N ALA A 108 -11.70 2.54 9.38
CA ALA A 108 -10.39 2.77 9.98
C ALA A 108 -9.41 1.72 9.46
N TYR A 109 -8.45 2.12 8.62
CA TYR A 109 -7.41 1.24 8.11
C TYR A 109 -6.04 1.56 8.72
N ASN A 110 -5.41 0.55 9.33
CA ASN A 110 -4.05 0.66 9.87
C ASN A 110 -3.04 -0.08 8.95
N PRO A 111 -2.13 0.62 8.25
CA PRO A 111 -1.17 0.02 7.32
C PRO A 111 0.04 -0.60 8.06
N SER A 112 -0.22 -1.61 8.90
CA SER A 112 0.75 -2.21 9.83
C SER A 112 1.63 -3.31 9.23
N GLY A 113 1.34 -3.75 8.01
CA GLY A 113 2.00 -4.84 7.29
C GLY A 113 1.08 -6.03 7.07
N SER A 114 1.25 -6.74 5.94
CA SER A 114 0.38 -7.86 5.55
C SER A 114 0.32 -8.99 6.59
N GLY A 115 1.46 -9.32 7.20
CA GLY A 115 1.54 -10.36 8.24
C GLY A 115 0.77 -9.98 9.49
N ASP A 116 0.87 -8.72 9.91
CA ASP A 116 0.13 -8.20 11.06
C ASP A 116 -1.37 -8.17 10.78
N GLY A 117 -1.78 -7.72 9.58
CA GLY A 117 -3.18 -7.75 9.16
C GLY A 117 -3.79 -9.15 9.22
N ARG A 118 -3.12 -10.17 8.65
CA ARG A 118 -3.58 -11.56 8.75
C ARG A 118 -3.69 -12.03 10.20
N THR A 119 -2.72 -11.69 11.04
CA THR A 119 -2.73 -12.07 12.46
C THR A 119 -3.90 -11.43 13.21
N GLN A 120 -4.14 -10.12 13.04
CA GLN A 120 -5.25 -9.41 13.67
C GLN A 120 -6.61 -9.93 13.18
N PHE A 121 -6.73 -10.23 11.88
CA PHE A 121 -7.95 -10.81 11.31
C PHE A 121 -8.26 -12.17 11.94
N ILE A 122 -7.28 -13.07 11.98
CA ILE A 122 -7.43 -14.41 12.57
C ILE A 122 -7.78 -14.32 14.06
N ALA A 123 -7.23 -13.33 14.77
CA ALA A 123 -7.55 -13.08 16.18
C ALA A 123 -8.91 -12.40 16.41
N GLY A 124 -9.66 -12.06 15.35
CA GLY A 124 -10.95 -11.39 15.45
C GLY A 124 -10.89 -9.93 15.92
N GLN A 125 -9.74 -9.29 15.81
CA GLN A 125 -9.51 -7.91 16.28
C GLN A 125 -9.97 -6.86 15.26
N ILE A 126 -10.11 -7.25 14.01
CA ILE A 126 -10.53 -6.38 12.88
C ILE A 126 -11.58 -7.09 12.02
N ASP A 127 -12.34 -6.31 11.28
CA ASP A 127 -13.42 -6.82 10.43
C ASP A 127 -12.90 -7.47 9.16
N PHE A 128 -11.89 -6.85 8.53
CA PHE A 128 -11.19 -7.41 7.37
C PHE A 128 -9.71 -7.03 7.39
N ALA A 129 -8.88 -7.80 6.71
CA ALA A 129 -7.46 -7.46 6.59
C ALA A 129 -7.10 -7.10 5.15
N GLY A 130 -6.10 -6.20 5.00
CA GLY A 130 -5.37 -6.00 3.76
C GLY A 130 -4.11 -6.85 3.71
N SER A 131 -3.86 -7.57 2.62
CA SER A 131 -2.64 -8.37 2.51
C SER A 131 -2.24 -8.59 1.05
N ASP A 132 -0.95 -8.45 0.74
CA ASP A 132 -0.41 -8.76 -0.59
C ASP A 132 0.02 -10.23 -0.71
N SER A 133 -0.25 -11.01 0.33
CA SER A 133 -0.09 -12.46 0.36
C SER A 133 -1.38 -13.08 0.87
N ALA A 134 -1.87 -14.10 0.21
CA ALA A 134 -3.05 -14.86 0.66
C ALA A 134 -2.82 -15.44 2.06
N ILE A 135 -3.89 -15.82 2.75
CA ILE A 135 -3.83 -16.67 3.95
C ILE A 135 -2.97 -17.89 3.62
N LYS A 136 -1.98 -18.16 4.44
CA LYS A 136 -1.07 -19.31 4.27
C LYS A 136 -1.72 -20.58 4.83
N ASP A 137 -1.27 -21.73 4.33
CA ASP A 137 -1.82 -23.04 4.74
C ASP A 137 -1.80 -23.25 6.25
N GLU A 138 -0.71 -22.86 6.92
CA GLU A 138 -0.61 -22.92 8.39
C GLU A 138 -1.55 -21.98 9.16
N GLN A 139 -2.14 -21.01 8.46
CA GLN A 139 -3.12 -20.05 8.99
C GLN A 139 -4.57 -20.44 8.68
N ALA A 140 -4.78 -21.34 7.72
CA ALA A 140 -6.08 -21.65 7.15
C ALA A 140 -7.07 -22.18 8.23
N ASP A 141 -6.64 -23.11 9.09
CA ASP A 141 -7.50 -23.67 10.13
C ASP A 141 -7.95 -22.61 11.14
N LYS A 142 -7.03 -21.76 11.60
CA LYS A 142 -7.35 -20.64 12.52
C LYS A 142 -8.25 -19.59 11.86
N ALA A 143 -8.04 -19.32 10.58
CA ALA A 143 -8.89 -18.41 9.83
C ALA A 143 -10.31 -18.99 9.67
N LYS A 144 -10.44 -20.31 9.48
CA LYS A 144 -11.71 -21.01 9.45
C LYS A 144 -12.43 -20.98 10.81
N GLU A 145 -11.69 -21.13 11.92
CA GLU A 145 -12.24 -20.95 13.27
C GLU A 145 -12.77 -19.52 13.46
N ARG A 146 -12.00 -18.50 13.06
CA ARG A 146 -12.44 -17.09 13.07
C ARG A 146 -13.71 -16.88 12.28
N CYS A 147 -13.89 -17.56 11.17
CA CYS A 147 -15.05 -17.48 10.27
C CYS A 147 -16.16 -18.48 10.61
N VAL A 148 -16.22 -18.95 11.85
CA VAL A 148 -17.28 -19.83 12.37
C VAL A 148 -17.55 -21.02 11.44
N GLY A 149 -16.48 -21.68 10.98
CA GLY A 149 -16.54 -22.81 10.04
C GLY A 149 -16.75 -22.42 8.57
N GLY A 150 -16.83 -21.12 8.26
CA GLY A 150 -16.65 -20.60 6.91
C GLY A 150 -15.17 -20.57 6.53
N GLU A 151 -14.89 -20.14 5.33
CA GLU A 151 -13.52 -19.96 4.83
C GLU A 151 -13.15 -18.48 4.90
N ALA A 152 -11.85 -18.18 5.06
CA ALA A 152 -11.32 -16.86 4.81
C ALA A 152 -11.05 -16.74 3.30
N TRP A 153 -11.67 -15.77 2.66
CA TRP A 153 -11.49 -15.49 1.24
C TRP A 153 -10.50 -14.36 1.02
N ASN A 154 -9.60 -14.54 0.05
CA ASN A 154 -8.65 -13.54 -0.42
C ASN A 154 -9.26 -12.87 -1.66
N LEU A 155 -9.79 -11.67 -1.51
CA LEU A 155 -10.48 -10.93 -2.56
C LEU A 155 -9.58 -9.80 -3.10
N PRO A 156 -9.04 -9.90 -4.34
CA PRO A 156 -8.14 -8.89 -4.89
C PRO A 156 -8.89 -7.60 -5.17
N LEU A 157 -8.48 -6.49 -4.52
CA LEU A 157 -9.08 -5.16 -4.73
C LEU A 157 -8.26 -4.26 -5.64
N VAL A 158 -6.95 -4.47 -5.74
CA VAL A 158 -6.07 -3.62 -6.51
C VAL A 158 -4.78 -4.37 -6.84
N PHE A 159 -4.16 -4.02 -7.96
CA PHE A 159 -2.82 -4.46 -8.28
C PHE A 159 -1.80 -3.34 -8.04
N GLY A 160 -0.73 -3.67 -7.34
CA GLY A 160 0.39 -2.77 -7.06
C GLY A 160 1.63 -3.21 -7.83
N PRO A 161 2.09 -2.43 -8.83
CA PRO A 161 3.40 -2.69 -9.41
C PRO A 161 4.49 -2.38 -8.40
N ILE A 162 5.48 -3.27 -8.26
CA ILE A 162 6.62 -3.10 -7.36
C ILE A 162 7.76 -2.45 -8.14
N ALA A 163 8.12 -1.23 -7.76
CA ALA A 163 9.28 -0.53 -8.25
C ALA A 163 10.55 -1.05 -7.59
N VAL A 164 11.60 -1.26 -8.37
CA VAL A 164 12.97 -1.31 -7.87
C VAL A 164 13.45 0.13 -7.85
N ALA A 165 13.25 0.81 -6.72
CA ALA A 165 13.50 2.23 -6.56
C ALA A 165 14.90 2.48 -6.01
N TYR A 166 15.58 3.50 -6.53
CA TYR A 166 16.94 3.82 -6.14
C TYR A 166 17.17 5.34 -6.04
N ASN A 167 18.23 5.71 -5.33
CA ASN A 167 18.73 7.07 -5.21
C ASN A 167 20.23 7.07 -5.55
N LEU A 168 20.56 7.40 -6.80
CA LEU A 168 21.94 7.36 -7.32
C LEU A 168 22.20 8.58 -8.19
N ASP A 169 23.06 9.46 -7.73
CA ASP A 169 23.37 10.72 -8.41
C ASP A 169 23.96 10.48 -9.80
N GLY A 170 23.47 11.21 -10.79
CA GLY A 170 23.96 11.18 -12.17
C GLY A 170 23.59 9.92 -12.96
N VAL A 171 22.69 9.07 -12.44
CA VAL A 171 22.20 7.87 -13.13
C VAL A 171 20.67 7.97 -13.26
N ASP A 172 20.20 8.56 -14.36
CA ASP A 172 18.77 8.74 -14.63
C ASP A 172 18.10 7.47 -15.16
N LYS A 173 18.88 6.59 -15.78
CA LYS A 173 18.40 5.32 -16.32
C LYS A 173 19.27 4.18 -15.83
N LEU A 174 18.64 3.20 -15.19
CA LEU A 174 19.27 1.99 -14.69
C LEU A 174 18.46 0.77 -15.16
N VAL A 175 19.16 -0.22 -15.70
CA VAL A 175 18.59 -1.51 -16.08
C VAL A 175 19.15 -2.57 -15.14
N LEU A 176 18.27 -3.35 -14.52
CA LEU A 176 18.63 -4.50 -13.70
C LEU A 176 17.87 -5.74 -14.17
N ASN A 177 18.32 -6.93 -13.80
CA ASN A 177 17.58 -8.17 -13.99
C ASN A 177 17.46 -8.92 -12.66
N ALA A 178 16.67 -9.98 -12.64
CA ALA A 178 16.41 -10.76 -11.42
C ALA A 178 17.70 -11.34 -10.81
N GLU A 179 18.65 -11.77 -11.62
CA GLU A 179 19.92 -12.32 -11.12
C GLU A 179 20.79 -11.27 -10.43
N VAL A 180 20.92 -10.08 -11.01
CA VAL A 180 21.65 -8.96 -10.44
C VAL A 180 20.95 -8.47 -9.17
N LEU A 181 19.62 -8.35 -9.19
CA LEU A 181 18.83 -8.00 -8.01
C LEU A 181 19.04 -9.01 -6.86
N ALA A 182 18.98 -10.30 -7.16
CA ALA A 182 19.25 -11.34 -6.17
C ALA A 182 20.63 -11.17 -5.52
N LYS A 183 21.65 -10.90 -6.34
CA LYS A 183 23.03 -10.68 -5.86
C LYS A 183 23.18 -9.37 -5.05
N ILE A 184 22.45 -8.32 -5.40
CA ILE A 184 22.44 -7.07 -4.62
C ILE A 184 21.78 -7.34 -3.24
N PHE A 185 20.60 -7.93 -3.23
CA PHE A 185 19.82 -8.13 -2.01
C PHE A 185 20.30 -9.30 -1.12
N ASN A 186 21.25 -10.14 -1.59
CA ASN A 186 21.94 -11.13 -0.77
C ASN A 186 23.39 -10.72 -0.41
N GLY A 187 23.84 -9.53 -0.82
CA GLY A 187 25.16 -9.00 -0.52
C GLY A 187 26.28 -9.51 -1.42
N GLY A 188 25.97 -10.23 -2.49
CA GLY A 188 26.93 -10.69 -3.49
C GLY A 188 27.47 -9.57 -4.40
N ILE A 189 26.66 -8.52 -4.64
CA ILE A 189 27.03 -7.28 -5.32
C ILE A 189 26.89 -6.13 -4.33
N THR A 190 27.95 -5.36 -4.11
CA THR A 190 28.01 -4.32 -3.08
C THR A 190 28.36 -2.94 -3.61
N LYS A 191 28.63 -2.80 -4.90
CA LYS A 191 28.99 -1.52 -5.55
C LYS A 191 28.18 -1.31 -6.82
N TRP A 192 27.86 -0.04 -7.12
CA TRP A 192 27.10 0.31 -8.31
C TRP A 192 27.87 0.07 -9.62
N ASN A 193 29.19 0.21 -9.62
CA ASN A 193 30.05 -0.06 -10.79
C ASN A 193 30.43 -1.54 -10.96
N ASP A 194 29.74 -2.46 -10.27
CA ASP A 194 29.99 -3.90 -10.45
C ASP A 194 29.84 -4.31 -11.92
N PRO A 195 30.76 -5.15 -12.44
CA PRO A 195 30.72 -5.59 -13.83
C PRO A 195 29.39 -6.20 -14.28
N ALA A 196 28.64 -6.86 -13.38
CA ALA A 196 27.33 -7.44 -13.71
C ALA A 196 26.25 -6.34 -13.91
N ILE A 197 26.33 -5.23 -13.17
CA ILE A 197 25.47 -4.07 -13.40
C ILE A 197 25.90 -3.34 -14.67
N ALA A 198 27.20 -3.10 -14.84
CA ALA A 198 27.74 -2.41 -16.02
C ALA A 198 27.41 -3.10 -17.33
N ALA A 199 27.39 -4.45 -17.36
CA ALA A 199 27.03 -5.22 -18.54
C ALA A 199 25.58 -4.99 -19.01
N LEU A 200 24.66 -4.67 -18.09
CA LEU A 200 23.27 -4.32 -18.41
C LEU A 200 23.07 -2.83 -18.77
N ASN A 201 24.07 -2.00 -18.52
CA ASN A 201 24.02 -0.55 -18.64
C ASN A 201 25.15 0.00 -19.50
N SER A 202 25.35 -0.58 -20.69
CA SER A 202 26.43 -0.16 -21.59
C SER A 202 26.29 1.33 -21.94
N GLY A 203 27.36 2.10 -21.71
CA GLY A 203 27.38 3.55 -21.94
C GLY A 203 26.96 4.40 -20.74
N ALA A 204 26.45 3.81 -19.65
CA ALA A 204 26.19 4.54 -18.41
C ALA A 204 27.50 4.69 -17.60
N SER A 205 27.69 5.86 -16.97
CA SER A 205 28.76 6.10 -16.02
C SER A 205 28.30 5.72 -14.62
N LEU A 206 28.54 4.47 -14.24
CA LEU A 206 28.19 3.99 -12.90
C LEU A 206 29.27 4.38 -11.88
N PRO A 207 28.91 5.01 -10.75
CA PRO A 207 29.88 5.46 -9.75
C PRO A 207 30.50 4.29 -8.97
N ASP A 208 31.74 4.46 -8.52
CA ASP A 208 32.40 3.57 -7.56
C ASP A 208 31.84 3.85 -6.14
N GLU A 209 30.58 3.58 -5.94
CA GLU A 209 29.85 3.83 -4.72
C GLU A 209 29.25 2.54 -4.16
N LYS A 210 29.19 2.44 -2.83
CA LYS A 210 28.59 1.30 -2.15
C LYS A 210 27.07 1.31 -2.33
N ILE A 211 26.52 0.15 -2.63
CA ILE A 211 25.07 -0.05 -2.60
C ILE A 211 24.60 -0.20 -1.16
N THR A 212 23.62 0.62 -0.74
CA THR A 212 22.90 0.46 0.52
C THR A 212 21.52 -0.11 0.21
N THR A 213 21.28 -1.37 0.53
CA THR A 213 19.96 -1.98 0.39
C THR A 213 19.07 -1.55 1.54
N VAL A 214 17.86 -1.06 1.24
CA VAL A 214 16.82 -0.76 2.22
C VAL A 214 15.73 -1.82 2.08
N ILE A 215 15.37 -2.46 3.20
CA ILE A 215 14.44 -3.58 3.25
C ILE A 215 13.31 -3.32 4.22
N ARG A 216 12.22 -4.07 4.12
CA ARG A 216 11.12 -4.01 5.08
C ARG A 216 11.51 -4.68 6.39
N SER A 217 11.28 -3.98 7.51
CA SER A 217 11.49 -4.49 8.87
C SER A 217 10.23 -5.08 9.50
N ASP A 218 9.09 -4.95 8.83
CA ASP A 218 7.81 -5.53 9.22
C ASP A 218 7.48 -6.75 8.34
N SER A 219 6.53 -7.57 8.78
CA SER A 219 6.06 -8.73 8.00
C SER A 219 5.22 -8.26 6.80
N SER A 220 5.87 -8.19 5.64
CA SER A 220 5.45 -7.48 4.44
C SER A 220 5.04 -8.40 3.29
N GLY A 221 3.87 -8.16 2.71
CA GLY A 221 3.49 -8.83 1.47
C GLY A 221 4.30 -8.38 0.25
N THR A 222 4.78 -7.12 0.25
CA THR A 222 5.72 -6.64 -0.79
C THR A 222 7.02 -7.44 -0.76
N THR A 223 7.58 -7.68 0.45
CA THR A 223 8.75 -8.54 0.65
C THR A 223 8.50 -9.96 0.13
N ASP A 224 7.35 -10.56 0.48
CA ASP A 224 6.97 -11.90 0.03
C ASP A 224 6.94 -12.01 -1.51
N ASN A 225 6.30 -11.05 -2.19
CA ASN A 225 6.21 -11.03 -3.64
C ASN A 225 7.57 -10.73 -4.31
N PHE A 226 8.37 -9.81 -3.75
CA PHE A 226 9.72 -9.54 -4.25
C PHE A 226 10.62 -10.77 -4.15
N GLN A 227 10.63 -11.45 -3.01
CA GLN A 227 11.43 -12.67 -2.81
C GLN A 227 10.94 -13.81 -3.71
N LYS A 228 9.62 -13.97 -3.91
CA LYS A 228 9.06 -14.93 -4.88
C LYS A 228 9.51 -14.65 -6.32
N TYR A 229 9.58 -13.36 -6.69
CA TYR A 229 10.14 -12.98 -7.99
C TYR A 229 11.60 -13.36 -8.10
N LEU A 230 12.42 -13.05 -7.10
CA LEU A 230 13.84 -13.42 -7.10
C LEU A 230 14.03 -14.95 -7.16
N ASP A 231 13.27 -15.69 -6.38
CA ASP A 231 13.29 -17.17 -6.41
C ASP A 231 12.91 -17.73 -7.78
N ALA A 232 11.87 -17.17 -8.38
CA ALA A 232 11.36 -17.62 -9.66
C ALA A 232 12.26 -17.26 -10.86
N ALA A 233 12.85 -16.06 -10.89
CA ALA A 233 13.42 -15.45 -12.09
C ALA A 233 14.95 -15.27 -12.06
N SER A 234 15.62 -15.47 -10.92
CA SER A 234 17.06 -15.20 -10.78
C SER A 234 17.99 -16.33 -11.25
N ASN A 235 17.47 -17.37 -11.88
CA ASN A 235 18.25 -18.53 -12.32
C ASN A 235 19.08 -19.18 -11.19
N GLY A 236 18.53 -19.21 -9.97
CA GLY A 236 19.17 -19.81 -8.81
C GLY A 236 20.17 -18.90 -8.07
N ALA A 237 20.25 -17.61 -8.42
CA ALA A 237 21.06 -16.65 -7.66
C ALA A 237 20.44 -16.29 -6.30
N TRP A 238 19.13 -16.45 -6.14
CA TRP A 238 18.41 -16.35 -4.88
C TRP A 238 18.13 -17.74 -4.34
N THR A 239 18.64 -18.06 -3.15
CA THR A 239 18.48 -19.35 -2.49
C THR A 239 17.88 -19.27 -1.10
N SER A 240 17.50 -18.03 -0.68
CA SER A 240 17.00 -17.77 0.67
C SER A 240 15.50 -18.04 0.83
N GLY A 241 14.83 -18.49 -0.24
CA GLY A 241 13.38 -18.72 -0.24
C GLY A 241 12.57 -17.43 -0.26
N ALA A 242 11.27 -17.54 0.00
CA ALA A 242 10.35 -16.42 0.05
C ALA A 242 9.49 -16.43 1.32
N GLY A 243 9.01 -15.28 1.73
CA GLY A 243 8.18 -15.10 2.90
C GLY A 243 7.94 -13.62 3.19
N SER A 244 7.09 -13.35 4.17
CA SER A 244 6.76 -11.96 4.54
C SER A 244 7.89 -11.25 5.28
N ASP A 245 8.84 -11.99 5.84
CA ASP A 245 10.05 -11.46 6.46
C ASP A 245 11.21 -11.56 5.46
N PHE A 246 12.08 -10.55 5.45
CA PHE A 246 13.20 -10.54 4.50
C PHE A 246 14.28 -11.54 4.91
N THR A 247 14.71 -12.38 3.95
CA THR A 247 15.64 -13.51 4.18
C THR A 247 17.01 -13.34 3.50
N GLY A 248 17.25 -12.22 2.81
CA GLY A 248 18.51 -12.00 2.07
C GLY A 248 19.74 -11.75 2.93
N GLY A 249 19.60 -11.54 4.22
CA GLY A 249 20.68 -11.44 5.19
C GLY A 249 21.42 -10.09 5.22
N VAL A 250 21.09 -9.16 4.33
CA VAL A 250 21.68 -7.81 4.26
C VAL A 250 20.59 -6.76 4.10
N GLY A 251 20.89 -5.51 4.49
CA GLY A 251 20.02 -4.36 4.30
C GLY A 251 19.67 -3.65 5.59
N GLU A 252 19.31 -2.37 5.45
CA GLU A 252 18.81 -1.53 6.53
C GLU A 252 17.29 -1.63 6.58
N GLY A 253 16.75 -1.96 7.75
CA GLY A 253 15.32 -2.17 7.93
C GLY A 253 14.54 -0.87 8.11
N ALA A 254 13.48 -0.64 7.30
CA ALA A 254 12.53 0.43 7.50
C ALA A 254 11.09 -0.10 7.51
N LYS A 255 10.23 0.49 8.33
CA LYS A 255 8.86 0.00 8.53
C LYS A 255 7.90 0.54 7.48
N GLY A 256 7.19 -0.38 6.82
CA GLY A 256 6.14 -0.07 5.85
C GLY A 256 6.66 0.49 4.52
N SER A 257 5.79 0.59 3.52
CA SER A 257 6.15 1.11 2.19
C SER A 257 6.59 2.57 2.24
N ALA A 258 5.93 3.41 3.04
CA ALA A 258 6.33 4.80 3.25
C ALA A 258 7.72 4.92 3.89
N GLY A 259 8.05 4.04 4.86
CA GLY A 259 9.33 4.06 5.56
C GLY A 259 10.50 3.71 4.64
N VAL A 260 10.38 2.67 3.80
CA VAL A 260 11.45 2.29 2.87
C VAL A 260 11.62 3.34 1.76
N ALA A 261 10.51 3.91 1.24
CA ALA A 261 10.58 4.97 0.24
C ALA A 261 11.27 6.23 0.79
N GLN A 262 10.92 6.66 1.99
CA GLN A 262 11.55 7.80 2.66
C GLN A 262 13.03 7.55 2.96
N ALA A 263 13.39 6.34 3.40
CA ALA A 263 14.79 5.98 3.67
C ALA A 263 15.65 6.10 2.41
N VAL A 264 15.17 5.59 1.27
CA VAL A 264 15.88 5.72 -0.02
C VAL A 264 15.93 7.17 -0.48
N ALA A 265 14.83 7.94 -0.35
CA ALA A 265 14.81 9.35 -0.76
C ALA A 265 15.90 10.20 -0.07
N THR A 266 16.30 9.82 1.14
CA THR A 266 17.27 10.57 1.95
C THR A 266 18.68 9.97 1.99
N ALA A 267 18.89 8.80 1.38
CA ALA A 267 20.17 8.08 1.41
C ALA A 267 20.74 7.88 0.00
N PRO A 268 21.68 8.72 -0.48
CA PRO A 268 22.38 8.46 -1.73
C PRO A 268 23.01 7.08 -1.77
N GLY A 269 23.11 6.47 -2.96
CA GLY A 269 23.64 5.13 -3.16
C GLY A 269 22.70 4.00 -2.70
N SER A 270 21.45 4.30 -2.33
CA SER A 270 20.50 3.29 -1.82
C SER A 270 19.56 2.73 -2.88
N ILE A 271 19.03 1.53 -2.60
CA ILE A 271 18.07 0.79 -3.42
C ILE A 271 17.06 0.06 -2.54
N THR A 272 15.82 -0.02 -2.99
CA THR A 272 14.74 -0.78 -2.33
C THR A 272 13.77 -1.38 -3.34
N TYR A 273 12.86 -2.20 -2.83
CA TYR A 273 11.62 -2.63 -3.50
C TYR A 273 10.42 -2.00 -2.78
N VAL A 274 9.59 -1.30 -3.54
CA VAL A 274 8.43 -0.57 -3.00
C VAL A 274 7.40 -0.37 -4.10
N GLU A 275 6.13 -0.20 -3.77
CA GLU A 275 5.09 0.05 -4.76
C GLU A 275 5.32 1.36 -5.51
N LYS A 276 4.99 1.34 -6.82
CA LYS A 276 5.09 2.50 -7.70
C LYS A 276 4.47 3.77 -7.07
N SER A 277 3.33 3.65 -6.40
CA SER A 277 2.65 4.77 -5.74
C SER A 277 3.53 5.50 -4.73
N PHE A 278 4.35 4.79 -3.97
CA PHE A 278 5.28 5.38 -3.00
C PHE A 278 6.56 5.88 -3.66
N ALA A 279 7.04 5.20 -4.69
CA ALA A 279 8.19 5.65 -5.47
C ALA A 279 7.89 7.01 -6.14
N ASP A 280 6.71 7.13 -6.78
CA ASP A 280 6.25 8.37 -7.43
C ASP A 280 6.09 9.52 -6.42
N GLN A 281 5.44 9.27 -5.27
CA GLN A 281 5.25 10.28 -4.22
C GLN A 281 6.58 10.83 -3.67
N ASN A 282 7.61 9.97 -3.58
CA ASN A 282 8.94 10.35 -3.11
C ASN A 282 9.88 10.76 -4.25
N LYS A 283 9.41 10.77 -5.51
CA LYS A 283 10.18 11.12 -6.71
C LYS A 283 11.46 10.30 -6.85
N LEU A 284 11.38 9.02 -6.51
CA LEU A 284 12.51 8.11 -6.63
C LEU A 284 12.73 7.70 -8.09
N SER A 285 13.99 7.51 -8.46
CA SER A 285 14.34 6.84 -9.72
C SER A 285 13.96 5.37 -9.64
N VAL A 286 13.46 4.81 -10.75
CA VAL A 286 13.01 3.41 -10.83
C VAL A 286 13.78 2.69 -11.93
N ALA A 287 14.38 1.55 -11.60
CA ALA A 287 15.09 0.74 -12.56
C ALA A 287 14.12 0.03 -13.53
N GLU A 288 14.52 -0.03 -14.80
CA GLU A 288 13.90 -0.93 -15.77
C GLU A 288 14.33 -2.37 -15.48
N ILE A 289 13.41 -3.32 -15.68
CA ILE A 289 13.70 -4.73 -15.46
C ILE A 289 13.93 -5.43 -16.82
N ASN A 290 15.13 -5.94 -17.00
CA ASN A 290 15.44 -6.79 -18.15
C ASN A 290 14.90 -8.19 -17.90
N THR A 291 13.91 -8.60 -18.70
CA THR A 291 13.21 -9.89 -18.62
C THR A 291 13.89 -10.98 -19.47
N GLY A 292 15.03 -10.66 -20.12
CA GLY A 292 15.75 -11.52 -21.04
C GLY A 292 15.43 -11.21 -22.51
N SER A 293 14.25 -10.73 -22.84
CA SER A 293 13.89 -10.24 -24.17
C SER A 293 14.25 -8.76 -24.35
N GLU A 294 13.98 -7.94 -23.36
CA GLU A 294 14.22 -6.50 -23.36
C GLU A 294 14.20 -5.93 -21.93
N ALA A 295 14.62 -4.67 -21.81
CA ALA A 295 14.47 -3.89 -20.57
C ALA A 295 13.07 -3.24 -20.59
N VAL A 296 12.27 -3.50 -19.57
CA VAL A 296 10.88 -3.03 -19.44
C VAL A 296 10.80 -1.98 -18.34
N ALA A 297 10.41 -0.75 -18.72
CA ALA A 297 10.13 0.31 -17.76
C ALA A 297 8.84 0.04 -16.99
N LEU A 298 8.81 0.45 -15.72
CA LEU A 298 7.60 0.38 -14.90
C LEU A 298 6.65 1.51 -15.26
N THR A 299 5.60 1.18 -15.96
CA THR A 299 4.44 2.04 -16.23
C THR A 299 3.15 1.30 -15.88
N ASN A 300 2.02 2.02 -15.81
CA ASN A 300 0.73 1.36 -15.61
C ASN A 300 0.42 0.38 -16.76
N ASP A 301 0.76 0.74 -18.02
CA ASP A 301 0.50 -0.09 -19.18
C ASP A 301 1.34 -1.37 -19.18
N THR A 302 2.64 -1.28 -18.88
CA THR A 302 3.52 -2.45 -18.82
C THR A 302 3.17 -3.40 -17.68
N ALA A 303 2.71 -2.86 -16.55
CA ALA A 303 2.19 -3.64 -15.43
C ALA A 303 0.82 -4.26 -15.76
N ALA A 304 -0.10 -3.50 -16.36
CA ALA A 304 -1.42 -4.00 -16.78
C ALA A 304 -1.28 -5.16 -17.77
N LYS A 305 -0.29 -5.10 -18.67
CA LYS A 305 0.01 -6.17 -19.62
C LYS A 305 0.37 -7.48 -18.90
N SER A 306 1.18 -7.44 -17.87
CA SER A 306 1.50 -8.62 -17.05
C SER A 306 0.27 -9.15 -16.31
N ILE A 307 -0.57 -8.24 -15.77
CA ILE A 307 -1.75 -8.60 -14.98
C ILE A 307 -2.83 -9.23 -15.85
N ALA A 308 -2.93 -8.84 -17.12
CA ALA A 308 -3.88 -9.44 -18.06
C ALA A 308 -3.69 -10.97 -18.22
N GLY A 309 -2.47 -11.46 -18.00
CA GLY A 309 -2.13 -12.89 -17.99
C GLY A 309 -2.35 -13.60 -16.66
N ALA A 310 -2.79 -12.88 -15.60
CA ALA A 310 -2.96 -13.46 -14.27
C ALA A 310 -4.03 -14.56 -14.24
N LYS A 311 -3.72 -15.66 -13.57
CA LYS A 311 -4.63 -16.79 -13.39
C LYS A 311 -5.03 -16.90 -11.93
N PHE A 312 -6.26 -17.32 -11.69
CA PHE A 312 -6.69 -17.69 -10.35
C PHE A 312 -6.21 -19.12 -10.02
N LYS A 313 -5.90 -19.39 -8.77
CA LYS A 313 -5.57 -20.74 -8.30
C LYS A 313 -6.79 -21.70 -8.36
N SER A 314 -8.00 -21.14 -8.32
CA SER A 314 -9.26 -21.88 -8.41
C SER A 314 -10.26 -21.15 -9.30
N ASP A 315 -11.05 -21.91 -10.04
CA ASP A 315 -12.17 -21.37 -10.82
C ASP A 315 -13.48 -21.27 -10.04
N ALA A 316 -13.50 -21.77 -8.80
CA ALA A 316 -14.68 -21.66 -7.92
C ALA A 316 -14.97 -20.22 -7.54
N THR A 317 -16.24 -19.93 -7.29
CA THR A 317 -16.66 -18.68 -6.64
C THR A 317 -16.19 -18.67 -5.18
N GLY A 318 -15.77 -17.53 -4.68
CA GLY A 318 -15.34 -17.37 -3.28
C GLY A 318 -13.92 -16.86 -3.19
N ASP A 319 -12.96 -17.73 -2.85
CA ASP A 319 -11.56 -17.33 -2.76
C ASP A 319 -10.98 -17.03 -4.16
N LEU A 320 -10.39 -15.87 -4.31
CA LEU A 320 -9.85 -15.37 -5.56
C LEU A 320 -8.32 -15.21 -5.51
N THR A 321 -7.65 -16.12 -4.82
CA THR A 321 -6.18 -16.15 -4.79
C THR A 321 -5.62 -16.33 -6.21
N LEU A 322 -4.69 -15.44 -6.59
CA LEU A 322 -4.03 -15.48 -7.90
C LEU A 322 -2.77 -16.33 -7.87
N ASP A 323 -2.47 -16.96 -9.00
CA ASP A 323 -1.16 -17.56 -9.30
C ASP A 323 -0.29 -16.52 -10.03
N LEU A 324 0.64 -15.90 -9.30
CA LEU A 324 1.55 -14.90 -9.83
C LEU A 324 2.85 -15.48 -10.36
N ALA A 325 3.09 -16.80 -10.22
CA ALA A 325 4.36 -17.42 -10.60
C ALA A 325 4.65 -17.28 -12.09
N SER A 326 3.61 -17.37 -12.94
CA SER A 326 3.74 -17.17 -14.38
C SER A 326 4.10 -15.74 -14.77
N ILE A 327 3.63 -14.76 -13.98
CA ILE A 327 3.92 -13.33 -14.17
C ILE A 327 5.38 -13.06 -13.84
N PHE A 328 5.88 -13.58 -12.72
CA PHE A 328 7.27 -13.38 -12.32
C PHE A 328 8.30 -13.90 -13.31
N LYS A 329 7.94 -14.89 -14.11
CA LYS A 329 8.77 -15.50 -15.16
C LYS A 329 8.42 -15.01 -16.58
N THR A 330 7.61 -13.96 -16.69
CA THR A 330 7.20 -13.49 -18.02
C THR A 330 8.40 -13.04 -18.84
N ASN A 331 8.42 -13.45 -20.09
CA ASN A 331 9.30 -12.93 -21.14
C ASN A 331 8.48 -12.25 -22.26
N GLU A 332 7.21 -11.96 -22.00
CA GLU A 332 6.36 -11.24 -22.92
C GLU A 332 6.89 -9.82 -23.09
N ALA A 333 7.08 -9.41 -24.36
CA ALA A 333 7.61 -8.10 -24.69
C ALA A 333 6.72 -6.99 -24.10
N GLY A 334 7.32 -6.02 -23.40
CA GLY A 334 6.65 -4.91 -22.72
C GLY A 334 5.83 -5.29 -21.48
N ALA A 335 5.94 -6.53 -20.97
CA ALA A 335 5.28 -6.92 -19.72
C ALA A 335 6.22 -6.75 -18.51
N TYR A 336 5.84 -5.92 -17.54
CA TYR A 336 6.64 -5.68 -16.33
C TYR A 336 6.40 -6.79 -15.30
N PRO A 337 7.44 -7.55 -14.85
CA PRO A 337 7.22 -8.80 -14.13
C PRO A 337 6.91 -8.64 -12.63
N LEU A 338 7.30 -7.52 -12.02
CA LEU A 338 7.20 -7.29 -10.58
C LEU A 338 5.86 -6.62 -10.23
N VAL A 339 4.83 -7.42 -10.04
CA VAL A 339 3.50 -6.97 -9.63
C VAL A 339 3.01 -7.77 -8.43
N LEU A 340 2.17 -7.17 -7.61
CA LEU A 340 1.45 -7.84 -6.54
C LEU A 340 -0.06 -7.59 -6.67
N ALA A 341 -0.84 -8.52 -6.17
CA ALA A 341 -2.26 -8.33 -5.93
C ALA A 341 -2.45 -8.08 -4.44
N THR A 342 -3.17 -7.03 -4.09
CA THR A 342 -3.55 -6.79 -2.70
C THR A 342 -4.97 -7.27 -2.47
N TYR A 343 -5.11 -8.18 -1.52
CA TYR A 343 -6.36 -8.81 -1.14
C TYR A 343 -6.98 -8.10 0.05
N SER A 344 -8.32 -7.96 0.04
CA SER A 344 -9.10 -7.89 1.27
C SER A 344 -9.41 -9.30 1.72
N ILE A 345 -8.95 -9.65 2.92
CA ILE A 345 -9.22 -10.96 3.52
C ILE A 345 -10.47 -10.81 4.39
N VAL A 346 -11.49 -11.59 4.07
CA VAL A 346 -12.81 -11.56 4.69
C VAL A 346 -13.29 -12.97 5.04
N CYS A 347 -14.22 -13.09 5.96
CA CYS A 347 -14.94 -14.35 6.15
C CYS A 347 -15.98 -14.55 5.07
N SER A 348 -16.07 -15.75 4.50
CA SER A 348 -17.14 -16.14 3.59
C SER A 348 -18.50 -16.16 4.28
N LYS A 349 -18.50 -16.49 5.59
CA LYS A 349 -19.64 -16.45 6.52
C LYS A 349 -19.13 -16.32 7.95
N GLY A 350 -20.05 -16.08 8.90
CA GLY A 350 -19.73 -16.03 10.32
C GLY A 350 -19.53 -14.63 10.88
N TYR A 351 -19.73 -13.60 10.09
CA TYR A 351 -19.98 -12.26 10.60
C TYR A 351 -21.38 -12.18 11.24
N ASP A 352 -21.59 -11.26 12.19
CA ASP A 352 -22.93 -10.79 12.50
C ASP A 352 -23.53 -10.04 11.29
N ALA A 353 -24.85 -9.91 11.27
CA ALA A 353 -25.58 -9.34 10.13
C ALA A 353 -25.12 -7.90 9.78
N ASP A 354 -24.87 -7.07 10.80
CA ASP A 354 -24.45 -5.68 10.60
C ASP A 354 -23.02 -5.58 10.07
N THR A 355 -22.11 -6.42 10.56
CA THR A 355 -20.73 -6.48 10.05
C THR A 355 -20.71 -7.03 8.63
N SER A 356 -21.46 -8.09 8.32
CA SER A 356 -21.57 -8.65 6.97
C SER A 356 -22.08 -7.61 5.98
N ALA A 357 -23.17 -6.91 6.30
CA ALA A 357 -23.74 -5.86 5.44
C ALA A 357 -22.74 -4.72 5.18
N ALA A 358 -22.04 -4.24 6.22
CA ALA A 358 -21.08 -3.16 6.08
C ALA A 358 -19.83 -3.56 5.27
N VAL A 359 -19.27 -4.77 5.50
CA VAL A 359 -18.12 -5.30 4.74
C VAL A 359 -18.51 -5.46 3.26
N LYS A 360 -19.65 -6.06 2.95
CA LYS A 360 -20.13 -6.19 1.58
C LYS A 360 -20.30 -4.84 0.90
N SER A 361 -20.91 -3.88 1.60
CA SER A 361 -21.13 -2.55 1.07
C SER A 361 -19.82 -1.80 0.76
N PHE A 362 -18.87 -1.84 1.69
CA PHE A 362 -17.55 -1.24 1.48
C PHE A 362 -16.81 -1.89 0.30
N LEU A 363 -16.75 -3.22 0.24
CA LEU A 363 -16.07 -3.94 -0.83
C LEU A 363 -16.74 -3.71 -2.19
N THR A 364 -18.06 -3.60 -2.24
CA THR A 364 -18.81 -3.26 -3.46
C THR A 364 -18.40 -1.88 -3.99
N SER A 365 -18.35 -0.87 -3.11
CA SER A 365 -17.88 0.47 -3.51
C SER A 365 -16.41 0.45 -3.95
N ALA A 366 -15.54 -0.23 -3.21
CA ALA A 366 -14.11 -0.31 -3.54
C ALA A 366 -13.85 -1.04 -4.88
N ALA A 367 -14.61 -2.11 -5.16
CA ALA A 367 -14.47 -2.89 -6.39
C ALA A 367 -15.04 -2.19 -7.63
N ASN A 368 -15.88 -1.19 -7.48
CA ASN A 368 -16.54 -0.48 -8.58
C ASN A 368 -16.11 0.99 -8.61
N GLU A 369 -16.76 1.86 -7.88
CA GLU A 369 -16.49 3.31 -7.90
C GLU A 369 -15.06 3.65 -7.43
N GLY A 370 -14.55 2.87 -6.47
CA GLY A 370 -13.20 3.03 -5.92
C GLY A 370 -12.08 2.79 -6.94
N GLN A 371 -12.36 2.12 -8.07
CA GLN A 371 -11.36 1.86 -9.11
C GLN A 371 -11.01 3.09 -9.94
N ALA A 372 -11.85 4.11 -9.93
CA ALA A 372 -11.59 5.36 -10.65
C ALA A 372 -10.30 6.03 -10.12
N ASN A 373 -9.48 6.57 -11.01
CA ASN A 373 -8.26 7.33 -10.71
C ASN A 373 -7.13 6.54 -9.99
N LEU A 374 -7.26 5.23 -9.77
CA LEU A 374 -6.17 4.41 -9.19
C LEU A 374 -4.90 4.45 -10.04
N ALA A 375 -5.05 4.53 -11.36
CA ALA A 375 -3.93 4.62 -12.30
C ALA A 375 -3.08 5.88 -12.05
N GLU A 376 -3.69 7.00 -11.71
CA GLU A 376 -3.00 8.26 -11.40
C GLU A 376 -2.20 8.17 -10.08
N GLN A 377 -2.58 7.24 -9.22
CA GLN A 377 -1.90 6.96 -7.95
C GLN A 377 -0.85 5.86 -8.06
N GLY A 378 -0.54 5.38 -9.27
CA GLY A 378 0.49 4.36 -9.50
C GLY A 378 0.03 2.93 -9.25
N TYR A 379 -1.28 2.67 -9.21
CA TYR A 379 -1.85 1.32 -9.17
C TYR A 379 -2.43 0.92 -10.51
N VAL A 380 -2.66 -0.37 -10.69
CA VAL A 380 -3.41 -0.89 -11.84
C VAL A 380 -4.81 -1.27 -11.39
N PRO A 381 -5.85 -0.63 -11.96
CA PRO A 381 -7.23 -0.99 -11.68
C PRO A 381 -7.52 -2.45 -12.04
N LEU A 382 -8.58 -2.99 -11.46
CA LEU A 382 -9.00 -4.37 -11.73
C LEU A 382 -9.38 -4.55 -13.21
N PRO A 383 -8.82 -5.55 -13.92
CA PRO A 383 -9.37 -5.99 -15.20
C PRO A 383 -10.83 -6.44 -15.02
N SER A 384 -11.66 -6.25 -16.04
CA SER A 384 -13.10 -6.55 -15.98
C SER A 384 -13.40 -7.98 -15.55
N ASN A 385 -12.66 -8.96 -16.09
CA ASN A 385 -12.82 -10.37 -15.72
C ASN A 385 -12.51 -10.65 -14.23
N VAL A 386 -11.59 -9.90 -13.62
CA VAL A 386 -11.30 -9.97 -12.17
C VAL A 386 -12.39 -9.27 -11.38
N GLN A 387 -12.82 -8.09 -11.83
CA GLN A 387 -13.88 -7.31 -11.19
C GLN A 387 -15.22 -8.07 -11.16
N ASP A 388 -15.61 -8.73 -12.25
CA ASP A 388 -16.83 -9.52 -12.32
C ASP A 388 -16.81 -10.67 -11.31
N ARG A 389 -15.70 -11.41 -11.22
CA ARG A 389 -15.53 -12.49 -10.23
C ARG A 389 -15.52 -11.96 -8.80
N LEU A 390 -14.87 -10.82 -8.58
CA LEU A 390 -14.84 -10.16 -7.28
C LEU A 390 -16.25 -9.78 -6.83
N ASN A 391 -17.04 -9.14 -7.69
CA ASN A 391 -18.42 -8.76 -7.40
C ASN A 391 -19.31 -9.99 -7.07
N ALA A 392 -19.11 -11.10 -7.79
CA ALA A 392 -19.81 -12.36 -7.50
C ALA A 392 -19.42 -12.91 -6.10
N SER A 393 -18.13 -12.88 -5.75
CA SER A 393 -17.65 -13.34 -4.45
C SER A 393 -18.12 -12.42 -3.31
N ILE A 394 -18.09 -11.09 -3.49
CA ILE A 394 -18.62 -10.13 -2.51
C ILE A 394 -20.11 -10.41 -2.23
N THR A 395 -20.89 -10.65 -3.28
CA THR A 395 -22.33 -10.95 -3.15
C THR A 395 -22.56 -12.23 -2.35
N ALA A 396 -21.72 -13.23 -2.47
CA ALA A 396 -21.82 -14.53 -1.81
C ALA A 396 -21.39 -14.54 -0.33
N ILE A 397 -20.80 -13.48 0.22
CA ILE A 397 -20.52 -13.33 1.66
C ILE A 397 -21.86 -13.41 2.41
N SER A 398 -21.95 -14.20 3.49
CA SER A 398 -23.18 -14.43 4.25
C SER A 398 -23.01 -14.33 5.77
#